data_b8270b5d31a6d9f95ff3fe0253c21e14
#
_entry.id   b8270b5d31a6d9f95ff3fe0253c21e14
#
_cell.length_a   1.000
_cell.length_b   1.000
_cell.length_c   1.000
_cell.angle_alpha   90.00
_cell.angle_beta   90.00
_cell.angle_gamma   90.00
#
_symmetry.space_group_name_H-M   'P 1'
#
loop_
_entity.id
_entity.type
_entity.pdbx_description
1 polymer ?
#
loop_
_entity_poly.entity_id
_entity_poly.type
_entity_poly.pdbx_seq_one_letter_code
_entity_poly.pdbx_strand_id
1 'polypeptide(L)'
;MKALKYIVFIFCFSFSQQSSKHIEVVEYKKSWKAYRAGVEIPKSHFFNILDDEYNREQSKAYEKKFMNQRIKLSCFMCGNSTLGILSLAANNMQMVNYTLYGYLLSNFLKRLLRVKDVDVSYEEALKMANNYNQTISGKGKIAI
;
A
#
# COMPACT_ATOMS: atom_id res chain seq x y z
N MET A 1 38.78 -16.41 13.15
CA MET A 1 37.57 -16.98 12.49
C MET A 1 36.27 -16.16 12.67
N LYS A 2 36.15 -15.32 13.72
CA LYS A 2 34.92 -14.46 13.89
C LYS A 2 34.84 -13.31 12.87
N ALA A 3 35.98 -12.66 12.54
CA ALA A 3 36.06 -11.55 11.59
C ALA A 3 35.64 -11.96 10.15
N LEU A 4 35.95 -13.17 9.71
CA LEU A 4 35.61 -13.67 8.39
C LEU A 4 34.11 -13.78 8.19
N LYS A 5 33.34 -14.13 9.23
CA LYS A 5 31.87 -14.21 9.18
C LYS A 5 31.21 -12.84 8.98
N TYR A 6 31.76 -11.77 9.58
CA TYR A 6 31.28 -10.41 9.40
C TYR A 6 31.59 -9.87 8.01
N ILE A 7 32.73 -10.20 7.45
CA ILE A 7 33.13 -9.79 6.09
C ILE A 7 32.22 -10.43 5.07
N VAL A 8 31.89 -11.73 5.21
CA VAL A 8 30.96 -12.43 4.32
C VAL A 8 29.54 -11.84 4.45
N PHE A 9 29.11 -11.50 5.69
CA PHE A 9 27.80 -10.90 5.91
C PHE A 9 27.68 -9.51 5.27
N ILE A 10 28.72 -8.68 5.41
CA ILE A 10 28.77 -7.34 4.79
C ILE A 10 28.80 -7.48 3.25
N PHE A 11 29.55 -8.44 2.71
CA PHE A 11 29.60 -8.69 1.26
C PHE A 11 28.24 -9.16 0.71
N CYS A 12 27.56 -10.06 1.41
CA CYS A 12 26.20 -10.50 1.01
C CYS A 12 25.20 -9.34 1.05
N PHE A 13 25.30 -8.44 2.03
CA PHE A 13 24.43 -7.25 2.10
C PHE A 13 24.74 -6.24 0.99
N SER A 14 26.00 -6.07 0.62
CA SER A 14 26.41 -5.16 -0.45
C SER A 14 25.99 -5.64 -1.83
N PHE A 15 25.93 -6.95 -2.07
CA PHE A 15 25.44 -7.52 -3.33
C PHE A 15 23.91 -7.46 -3.46
N SER A 16 23.19 -7.42 -2.33
CA SER A 16 21.71 -7.31 -2.32
C SER A 16 21.21 -5.90 -2.66
N GLN A 17 22.08 -4.89 -2.69
CA GLN A 17 21.75 -3.50 -3.00
C GLN A 17 22.00 -3.12 -4.46
N GLN A 18 22.13 -4.06 -5.37
CA GLN A 18 21.97 -3.74 -6.78
C GLN A 18 20.49 -3.42 -6.99
N SER A 19 20.14 -2.19 -6.67
CA SER A 19 18.83 -1.60 -6.81
C SER A 19 18.37 -1.81 -8.24
N SER A 20 17.64 -2.87 -8.46
CA SER A 20 17.02 -3.13 -9.73
C SER A 20 16.11 -1.93 -10.01
N LYS A 21 16.47 -1.13 -11.01
CA LYS A 21 15.62 -0.02 -11.47
C LYS A 21 14.32 -0.56 -12.10
N HIS A 22 14.24 -1.86 -12.27
CA HIS A 22 13.10 -2.56 -12.82
C HIS A 22 11.89 -2.46 -11.90
N ILE A 23 10.74 -2.25 -12.52
CA ILE A 23 9.44 -2.28 -11.84
C ILE A 23 8.77 -3.60 -12.17
N GLU A 24 8.28 -4.27 -11.15
CA GLU A 24 7.49 -5.48 -11.24
C GLU A 24 6.05 -5.18 -10.85
N VAL A 25 5.09 -5.63 -11.65
CA VAL A 25 3.66 -5.48 -11.36
C VAL A 25 3.06 -6.85 -11.13
N VAL A 26 2.38 -7.01 -10.01
CA VAL A 26 1.77 -8.27 -9.59
C VAL A 26 0.27 -8.08 -9.42
N GLU A 27 -0.50 -9.01 -9.95
CA GLU A 27 -1.94 -9.03 -9.74
C GLU A 27 -2.27 -9.33 -8.27
N TYR A 28 -3.14 -8.53 -7.67
CA TYR A 28 -3.55 -8.68 -6.29
C TYR A 28 -5.07 -8.54 -6.15
N LYS A 29 -5.76 -9.65 -5.94
CA LYS A 29 -7.23 -9.75 -5.82
C LYS A 29 -7.91 -9.19 -7.08
N LYS A 30 -8.59 -8.03 -6.96
CA LYS A 30 -9.27 -7.33 -8.06
C LYS A 30 -8.51 -6.05 -8.48
N SER A 31 -7.22 -5.98 -8.21
CA SER A 31 -6.36 -4.83 -8.47
C SER A 31 -4.95 -5.32 -8.75
N TRP A 32 -3.98 -4.42 -8.72
CA TRP A 32 -2.55 -4.74 -8.89
C TRP A 32 -1.70 -3.96 -7.90
N LYS A 33 -0.48 -4.44 -7.69
CA LYS A 33 0.55 -3.82 -6.86
C LYS A 33 1.84 -3.72 -7.66
N ALA A 34 2.57 -2.63 -7.46
CA ALA A 34 3.87 -2.43 -8.06
C ALA A 34 4.98 -2.59 -7.02
N TYR A 35 6.07 -3.19 -7.45
CA TYR A 35 7.26 -3.40 -6.63
C TYR A 35 8.48 -2.86 -7.35
N ARG A 36 9.41 -2.30 -6.59
CA ARG A 36 10.72 -1.90 -7.07
C ARG A 36 11.78 -2.38 -6.11
N ALA A 37 12.75 -3.14 -6.59
CA ALA A 37 13.74 -3.81 -5.74
C ALA A 37 13.12 -4.64 -4.60
N GLY A 38 11.99 -5.33 -4.85
CA GLY A 38 11.28 -6.14 -3.87
C GLY A 38 10.43 -5.35 -2.85
N VAL A 39 10.43 -4.02 -2.92
CA VAL A 39 9.64 -3.15 -2.04
C VAL A 39 8.37 -2.70 -2.76
N GLU A 40 7.21 -2.87 -2.11
CA GLU A 40 5.93 -2.36 -2.63
C GLU A 40 5.97 -0.83 -2.72
N ILE A 41 5.64 -0.30 -3.89
CA ILE A 41 5.54 1.15 -4.12
C ILE A 41 4.08 1.56 -4.29
N PRO A 42 3.68 2.74 -3.77
CA PRO A 42 2.34 3.29 -3.99
C PRO A 42 2.05 3.50 -5.47
N LYS A 43 0.80 3.38 -5.88
CA LYS A 43 0.39 3.61 -7.28
C LYS A 43 0.74 5.02 -7.77
N SER A 44 0.57 6.03 -6.92
CA SER A 44 0.99 7.40 -7.22
C SER A 44 2.49 7.52 -7.53
N HIS A 45 3.33 6.74 -6.83
CA HIS A 45 4.76 6.70 -7.08
C HIS A 45 5.09 5.92 -8.37
N PHE A 46 4.37 4.83 -8.64
CA PHE A 46 4.47 4.08 -9.88
C PHE A 46 4.23 5.01 -11.10
N PHE A 47 3.12 5.73 -11.13
CA PHE A 47 2.81 6.67 -12.21
C PHE A 47 3.78 7.86 -12.27
N ASN A 48 4.33 8.30 -11.14
CA ASN A 48 5.38 9.32 -11.12
C ASN A 48 6.67 8.84 -11.80
N ILE A 49 7.06 7.57 -11.62
CA ILE A 49 8.24 6.98 -12.30
C ILE A 49 8.01 6.88 -13.81
N LEU A 50 6.77 6.63 -14.22
CA LEU A 50 6.38 6.50 -15.63
C LEU A 50 6.08 7.83 -16.31
N ASP A 51 6.18 8.95 -15.59
CA ASP A 51 5.86 10.30 -16.06
C ASP A 51 4.41 10.46 -16.55
N ASP A 52 3.50 9.66 -15.97
CA ASP A 52 2.06 9.71 -16.24
C ASP A 52 1.37 10.62 -15.21
N GLU A 53 1.30 11.91 -15.53
CA GLU A 53 0.78 12.92 -14.62
C GLU A 53 -0.70 12.73 -14.29
N TYR A 54 -1.51 12.33 -15.26
CA TYR A 54 -2.94 12.14 -15.09
C TYR A 54 -3.26 11.04 -14.07
N ASN A 55 -2.71 9.84 -14.26
CA ASN A 55 -2.92 8.71 -13.37
C ASN A 55 -2.24 8.92 -12.01
N ARG A 56 -1.12 9.66 -11.97
CA ARG A 56 -0.45 10.07 -10.72
C ARG A 56 -1.37 10.91 -9.84
N GLU A 57 -1.99 11.95 -10.39
CA GLU A 57 -2.88 12.84 -9.62
C GLU A 57 -4.14 12.11 -9.16
N GLN A 58 -4.73 11.27 -10.00
CA GLN A 58 -5.85 10.42 -9.59
C GLN A 58 -5.46 9.46 -8.46
N SER A 59 -4.29 8.83 -8.54
CA SER A 59 -3.78 7.92 -7.51
C SER A 59 -3.53 8.65 -6.19
N LYS A 60 -2.95 9.84 -6.20
CA LYS A 60 -2.76 10.66 -5.00
C LYS A 60 -4.09 11.03 -4.36
N ALA A 61 -5.08 11.44 -5.16
CA ALA A 61 -6.41 11.77 -4.66
C ALA A 61 -7.09 10.55 -4.01
N TYR A 62 -6.97 9.39 -4.63
CA TYR A 62 -7.44 8.11 -4.09
C TYR A 62 -6.75 7.78 -2.77
N GLU A 63 -5.42 7.78 -2.74
CA GLU A 63 -4.61 7.45 -1.56
C GLU A 63 -4.95 8.37 -0.38
N LYS A 64 -5.06 9.68 -0.62
CA LYS A 64 -5.46 10.67 0.38
C LYS A 64 -6.86 10.40 0.92
N LYS A 65 -7.84 10.14 0.04
CA LYS A 65 -9.22 9.85 0.43
C LYS A 65 -9.32 8.54 1.21
N PHE A 66 -8.61 7.52 0.76
CA PHE A 66 -8.55 6.23 1.41
C PHE A 66 -7.90 6.31 2.80
N MET A 67 -6.79 7.03 2.93
CA MET A 67 -6.11 7.24 4.20
C MET A 67 -6.99 8.00 5.18
N ASN A 68 -7.63 9.10 4.74
CA ASN A 68 -8.56 9.87 5.58
C ASN A 68 -9.73 9.02 6.08
N GLN A 69 -10.28 8.15 5.23
CA GLN A 69 -11.33 7.23 5.65
C GLN A 69 -10.85 6.20 6.65
N ARG A 70 -9.66 5.63 6.45
CA ARG A 70 -9.07 4.67 7.41
C ARG A 70 -8.84 5.32 8.77
N ILE A 71 -8.28 6.52 8.81
CA ILE A 71 -8.05 7.26 10.05
C ILE A 71 -9.38 7.50 10.78
N LYS A 72 -10.39 8.04 10.10
CA LYS A 72 -11.71 8.31 10.70
C LYS A 72 -12.36 7.04 11.26
N LEU A 73 -12.34 5.95 10.49
CA LEU A 73 -12.88 4.66 10.93
C LEU A 73 -12.08 4.07 12.11
N SER A 74 -10.76 4.17 12.08
CA SER A 74 -9.91 3.67 13.17
C SER A 74 -10.13 4.44 14.46
N CYS A 75 -10.25 5.77 14.40
CA CYS A 75 -10.57 6.60 15.55
C CYS A 75 -11.96 6.25 16.12
N PHE A 76 -12.96 6.08 15.26
CA PHE A 76 -14.31 5.69 15.66
C PHE A 76 -14.33 4.31 16.34
N MET A 77 -13.65 3.32 15.75
CA MET A 77 -13.56 1.98 16.32
C MET A 77 -12.80 1.96 17.66
N CYS A 78 -11.71 2.71 17.77
CA CYS A 78 -10.93 2.82 18.99
C CYS A 78 -11.77 3.45 20.12
N GLY A 79 -12.45 4.57 19.85
CA GLY A 79 -13.34 5.23 20.81
C GLY A 79 -14.47 4.31 21.24
N ASN A 80 -15.11 3.62 20.30
CA ASN A 80 -16.20 2.69 20.61
C ASN A 80 -15.73 1.49 21.44
N SER A 81 -14.56 0.94 21.18
CA SER A 81 -13.97 -0.14 21.97
C SER A 81 -13.65 0.30 23.40
N THR A 82 -13.10 1.50 23.58
CA THR A 82 -12.82 2.07 24.89
C THR A 82 -14.09 2.24 25.71
N LEU A 83 -15.16 2.79 25.09
CA LEU A 83 -16.47 2.92 25.74
C LEU A 83 -17.05 1.56 26.11
N GLY A 84 -16.90 0.54 25.27
CA GLY A 84 -17.33 -0.82 25.58
C GLY A 84 -16.66 -1.40 26.81
N ILE A 85 -15.34 -1.25 26.93
CA ILE A 85 -14.58 -1.73 28.09
C ILE A 85 -15.01 -1.00 29.36
N LEU A 86 -15.14 0.33 29.32
CA LEU A 86 -15.60 1.13 30.46
C LEU A 86 -17.03 0.76 30.87
N SER A 87 -17.90 0.48 29.91
CA SER A 87 -19.29 0.09 30.17
C SER A 87 -19.37 -1.28 30.83
N LEU A 88 -18.52 -2.23 30.45
CA LEU A 88 -18.40 -3.52 31.15
C LEU A 88 -17.89 -3.36 32.58
N ALA A 89 -16.86 -2.55 32.77
CA ALA A 89 -16.30 -2.26 34.08
C ALA A 89 -17.33 -1.59 35.02
N ALA A 90 -18.21 -0.74 34.48
CA ALA A 90 -19.30 -0.09 35.17
C ALA A 90 -20.58 -0.96 35.31
N ASN A 91 -20.55 -2.20 34.84
CA ASN A 91 -21.70 -3.13 34.79
C ASN A 91 -22.94 -2.53 34.09
N ASN A 92 -22.74 -1.66 33.10
CA ASN A 92 -23.81 -0.99 32.37
C ASN A 92 -24.08 -1.70 31.02
N MET A 93 -24.98 -2.71 31.06
CA MET A 93 -25.31 -3.54 29.91
C MET A 93 -25.99 -2.78 28.77
N GLN A 94 -26.71 -1.67 29.04
CA GLN A 94 -27.28 -0.85 27.96
C GLN A 94 -26.20 -0.19 27.12
N MET A 95 -25.18 0.36 27.74
CA MET A 95 -24.05 0.97 27.04
C MET A 95 -23.21 -0.07 26.29
N VAL A 96 -23.08 -1.29 26.79
CA VAL A 96 -22.45 -2.41 26.07
C VAL A 96 -23.19 -2.69 24.77
N ASN A 97 -24.51 -2.73 24.78
CA ASN A 97 -25.31 -2.94 23.58
C ASN A 97 -25.11 -1.81 22.56
N TYR A 98 -25.09 -0.54 22.99
CA TYR A 98 -24.79 0.58 22.09
C TYR A 98 -23.42 0.48 21.44
N THR A 99 -22.40 0.03 22.17
CA THR A 99 -21.06 -0.17 21.58
C THR A 99 -21.03 -1.31 20.57
N LEU A 100 -21.79 -2.38 20.78
CA LEU A 100 -21.95 -3.46 19.80
C LEU A 100 -22.64 -2.96 18.51
N TYR A 101 -23.71 -2.18 18.63
CA TYR A 101 -24.35 -1.54 17.47
C TYR A 101 -23.40 -0.60 16.72
N GLY A 102 -22.61 0.19 17.46
CA GLY A 102 -21.58 1.07 16.88
C GLY A 102 -20.55 0.28 16.09
N TYR A 103 -20.15 -0.89 16.59
CA TYR A 103 -19.22 -1.77 15.88
C TYR A 103 -19.80 -2.35 14.58
N LEU A 104 -21.06 -2.82 14.63
CA LEU A 104 -21.77 -3.30 13.46
C LEU A 104 -21.95 -2.20 12.40
N LEU A 105 -22.33 -1.01 12.83
CA LEU A 105 -22.49 0.16 11.98
C LEU A 105 -21.16 0.55 11.32
N SER A 106 -20.05 0.52 12.03
CA SER A 106 -18.72 0.85 11.48
C SER A 106 -18.31 -0.13 10.38
N ASN A 107 -18.60 -1.43 10.53
CA ASN A 107 -18.34 -2.43 9.52
C ASN A 107 -19.24 -2.26 8.27
N PHE A 108 -20.47 -1.86 8.47
CA PHE A 108 -21.41 -1.55 7.39
C PHE A 108 -20.96 -0.30 6.61
N LEU A 109 -20.61 0.78 7.32
CA LEU A 109 -20.08 2.00 6.73
C LEU A 109 -18.78 1.76 5.94
N LYS A 110 -17.90 0.89 6.44
CA LYS A 110 -16.67 0.50 5.72
C LYS A 110 -16.97 -0.13 4.36
N ARG A 111 -18.09 -0.85 4.23
CA ARG A 111 -18.51 -1.45 2.95
C ARG A 111 -19.14 -0.42 2.01
N LEU A 112 -19.98 0.48 2.56
CA LEU A 112 -20.66 1.52 1.80
C LEU A 112 -19.71 2.62 1.28
N LEU A 113 -18.77 3.03 2.12
CA LEU A 113 -17.82 4.11 1.81
C LEU A 113 -16.61 3.62 1.01
N ARG A 114 -16.76 2.58 0.22
CA ARG A 114 -15.67 2.04 -0.58
C ARG A 114 -15.20 3.07 -1.60
N VAL A 115 -13.97 3.54 -1.46
CA VAL A 115 -13.35 4.44 -2.45
C VAL A 115 -13.02 3.63 -3.69
N LYS A 116 -13.41 4.13 -4.87
CA LYS A 116 -13.05 3.51 -6.15
C LYS A 116 -11.57 3.77 -6.41
N ASP A 117 -10.83 2.72 -6.72
CA ASP A 117 -9.41 2.78 -7.10
C ASP A 117 -9.25 3.39 -8.50
N VAL A 118 -8.02 3.71 -8.88
CA VAL A 118 -7.68 4.17 -10.23
C VAL A 118 -8.09 3.12 -11.25
N ASP A 119 -8.66 3.55 -12.36
CA ASP A 119 -9.26 2.70 -13.39
C ASP A 119 -8.21 2.22 -14.42
N VAL A 120 -7.05 1.79 -13.92
CA VAL A 120 -5.99 1.17 -14.72
C VAL A 120 -5.98 -0.32 -14.41
N SER A 121 -6.19 -1.12 -15.45
CA SER A 121 -6.18 -2.59 -15.33
C SER A 121 -4.79 -3.14 -15.03
N TYR A 122 -4.73 -4.38 -14.55
CA TYR A 122 -3.45 -5.07 -14.34
C TYR A 122 -2.65 -5.18 -15.64
N GLU A 123 -3.29 -5.51 -16.76
CA GLU A 123 -2.63 -5.67 -18.06
C GLU A 123 -2.04 -4.36 -18.56
N GLU A 124 -2.74 -3.23 -18.40
CA GLU A 124 -2.23 -1.91 -18.74
C GLU A 124 -1.04 -1.52 -17.87
N ALA A 125 -1.13 -1.72 -16.56
CA ALA A 125 -0.03 -1.44 -15.63
C ALA A 125 1.20 -2.31 -15.94
N LEU A 126 1.00 -3.58 -16.28
CA LEU A 126 2.07 -4.49 -16.68
C LEU A 126 2.74 -4.04 -17.97
N LYS A 127 1.95 -3.63 -18.97
CA LYS A 127 2.45 -3.09 -20.24
C LYS A 127 3.29 -1.82 -20.03
N MET A 128 2.79 -0.90 -19.19
CA MET A 128 3.52 0.32 -18.83
C MET A 128 4.86 0.01 -18.15
N ALA A 129 4.86 -0.91 -17.16
CA ALA A 129 6.08 -1.34 -16.48
C ALA A 129 7.08 -1.98 -17.41
N ASN A 130 6.63 -2.85 -18.31
CA ASN A 130 7.49 -3.51 -19.31
C ASN A 130 8.12 -2.51 -20.28
N ASN A 131 7.36 -1.53 -20.77
CA ASN A 131 7.88 -0.47 -21.63
C ASN A 131 8.96 0.35 -20.92
N TYR A 132 8.72 0.72 -19.68
CA TYR A 132 9.69 1.44 -18.84
C TYR A 132 10.97 0.61 -18.64
N ASN A 133 10.83 -0.66 -18.28
CA ASN A 133 11.95 -1.57 -18.07
C ASN A 133 12.79 -1.76 -19.32
N GLN A 134 12.14 -1.87 -20.50
CA GLN A 134 12.83 -1.94 -21.80
C GLN A 134 13.62 -0.66 -22.10
N THR A 135 13.04 0.52 -21.80
CA THR A 135 13.70 1.81 -22.00
C THR A 135 14.96 1.94 -21.15
N ILE A 136 14.93 1.48 -19.91
CA ILE A 136 16.11 1.48 -19.03
C ILE A 136 17.17 0.49 -19.52
N SER A 137 16.76 -0.71 -19.89
CA SER A 137 17.67 -1.74 -20.40
C SER A 137 18.33 -1.32 -21.73
N GLY A 138 17.59 -0.61 -22.58
CA GLY A 138 18.10 -0.08 -23.85
C GLY A 138 19.13 1.05 -23.66
N LYS A 139 18.91 1.95 -22.69
CA LYS A 139 19.87 3.02 -22.37
C LYS A 139 21.18 2.51 -21.77
N GLY A 140 21.19 1.34 -21.14
CA GLY A 140 22.40 0.70 -20.62
C GLY A 140 23.31 0.11 -21.69
N LYS A 141 22.83 -0.05 -22.94
CA LYS A 141 23.62 -0.62 -24.07
C LYS A 141 24.30 0.42 -24.94
N ILE A 142 24.04 1.71 -24.74
CA ILE A 142 24.57 2.81 -25.58
C ILE A 142 25.80 3.50 -24.94
N ALA A 143 26.19 3.11 -23.72
CA ALA A 143 27.33 3.68 -23.00
C ALA A 143 28.52 2.71 -23.00
N ILE A 144 29.02 2.34 -24.19
CA ILE A 144 30.35 1.74 -24.40
C ILE A 144 31.01 2.42 -25.57
#